data_69fc2368878e6841f4c1e06cca8befe9
#
_entry.id   69fc2368878e6841f4c1e06cca8befe9
#
_cell.length_a   1.000
_cell.length_b   1.000
_cell.length_c   1.000
_cell.angle_alpha   90.00
_cell.angle_beta   90.00
_cell.angle_gamma   90.00
#
_symmetry.space_group_name_H-M   'P 1'
#
loop_
_entity.id
_entity.type
_entity.pdbx_description
1 polymer ?
#
loop_
_entity_poly.entity_id
_entity_poly.type
_entity_poly.pdbx_seq_one_letter_code
_entity_poly.pdbx_strand_id
1 'polypeptide(L)'
;MKKHFKKLLLMALMAVMAVGLIACGTDKSDNESTKEEKTSVTITSLDASKNEIELEVPYNPKRIAILDLASLDIIDELGVGDRVVGMASTNIDYLEKYSNDASIKNLGTIKEADLEAVMECEPDIIFIGGRLSKSYDALSEIAPVVYLATDTNEGLVNSVSKNAKTIASIFGMEDKVDSLMSDFGARIDTIKKISSGKTALVGMTTSGSFNLLGNDGRCSLIGVEAGFNNLTAAGSTSTHGNESSFETVVQQNPDYIFVMDRDSAISTAGAKIAKEIVENELVKTTDAYKNNHIIYLEHSNVWYTAEGGIQALDIMLTDLEKGLK
;
A
#
# COMPACT_ATOMS: atom_id res chain seq x y z
N MET A 1 9.55 7.81 -53.38
CA MET A 1 10.60 6.79 -53.30
C MET A 1 11.60 7.01 -52.16
N LYS A 2 11.19 7.43 -50.97
CA LYS A 2 12.07 7.65 -49.79
C LYS A 2 11.58 6.98 -48.49
N LYS A 3 10.54 6.14 -48.53
CA LYS A 3 9.98 5.48 -47.35
C LYS A 3 10.29 3.98 -47.21
N HIS A 4 10.92 3.36 -48.20
CA HIS A 4 11.23 1.91 -48.18
C HIS A 4 12.69 1.59 -47.87
N PHE A 5 13.59 2.59 -47.78
CA PHE A 5 15.01 2.36 -47.53
C PHE A 5 15.39 2.25 -46.04
N LYS A 6 14.49 2.69 -45.11
CA LYS A 6 14.75 2.59 -43.67
C LYS A 6 14.32 1.27 -43.02
N LYS A 7 13.51 0.43 -43.70
CA LYS A 7 13.10 -0.89 -43.19
C LYS A 7 14.03 -2.03 -43.57
N LEU A 8 14.98 -1.81 -44.47
CA LEU A 8 15.92 -2.84 -44.90
C LEU A 8 17.25 -2.83 -44.13
N LEU A 9 17.51 -1.82 -43.32
CA LEU A 9 18.75 -1.71 -42.54
C LEU A 9 18.64 -2.30 -41.12
N LEU A 10 17.44 -2.65 -40.65
CA LEU A 10 17.21 -3.25 -39.33
C LEU A 10 17.14 -4.79 -39.34
N MET A 11 17.18 -5.44 -40.53
CA MET A 11 17.14 -6.93 -40.63
C MET A 11 18.50 -7.54 -40.96
N ALA A 12 19.57 -6.79 -41.03
CA ALA A 12 20.91 -7.28 -41.43
C ALA A 12 21.88 -7.46 -40.25
N LEU A 13 21.44 -7.33 -38.98
CA LEU A 13 22.32 -7.46 -37.79
C LEU A 13 22.04 -8.69 -36.92
N MET A 14 21.23 -9.66 -37.38
CA MET A 14 20.86 -10.86 -36.60
C MET A 14 21.28 -12.17 -37.28
N ALA A 15 22.28 -12.21 -38.14
CA ALA A 15 22.69 -13.45 -38.83
C ALA A 15 24.22 -13.58 -38.97
N VAL A 16 24.97 -13.38 -37.86
CA VAL A 16 26.37 -13.87 -37.82
C VAL A 16 26.69 -14.22 -36.37
N MET A 17 26.44 -15.47 -35.96
CA MET A 17 27.24 -16.23 -34.99
C MET A 17 26.66 -17.65 -34.83
N ALA A 18 26.90 -18.47 -35.79
CA ALA A 18 26.77 -19.91 -35.60
C ALA A 18 27.62 -20.63 -36.64
N VAL A 19 28.94 -20.67 -36.49
CA VAL A 19 29.81 -21.75 -37.02
C VAL A 19 31.18 -21.71 -36.30
N GLY A 20 31.51 -22.85 -35.70
CA GLY A 20 32.87 -23.18 -35.23
C GLY A 20 32.85 -23.66 -33.76
N LEU A 21 33.22 -24.84 -33.35
CA LEU A 21 34.14 -25.83 -33.88
C LEU A 21 33.88 -27.16 -33.15
N ILE A 22 33.77 -28.22 -33.87
CA ILE A 22 33.95 -29.59 -33.35
C ILE A 22 35.47 -29.82 -33.28
N ALA A 23 36.00 -29.94 -32.08
CA ALA A 23 37.31 -30.55 -31.86
C ALA A 23 37.18 -31.53 -30.68
N CYS A 24 37.32 -32.81 -30.97
CA CYS A 24 37.46 -33.88 -29.96
C CYS A 24 38.72 -33.67 -29.10
N GLY A 25 38.53 -33.78 -27.78
CA GLY A 25 39.61 -33.93 -26.80
C GLY A 25 39.00 -34.38 -25.46
N THR A 26 39.16 -35.66 -25.17
CA THR A 26 38.84 -36.29 -23.87
C THR A 26 39.56 -35.58 -22.73
N ASP A 27 38.84 -35.10 -21.71
CA ASP A 27 38.94 -35.48 -20.31
C ASP A 27 38.16 -34.55 -19.37
N LYS A 28 37.48 -35.20 -18.41
CA LYS A 28 36.93 -34.70 -17.12
C LYS A 28 35.89 -33.61 -17.15
N SER A 29 34.68 -34.10 -17.00
CA SER A 29 33.48 -33.43 -16.49
C SER A 29 33.80 -32.64 -15.20
N ASP A 30 33.89 -31.33 -15.34
CA ASP A 30 33.46 -30.38 -14.30
C ASP A 30 32.26 -29.64 -14.92
N ASN A 31 31.08 -30.06 -14.50
CA ASN A 31 29.80 -29.48 -14.90
C ASN A 31 29.59 -28.19 -14.09
N GLU A 32 30.35 -27.12 -14.39
CA GLU A 32 29.96 -25.78 -14.00
C GLU A 32 28.72 -25.40 -14.82
N SER A 33 27.56 -25.69 -14.25
CA SER A 33 26.33 -25.05 -14.71
C SER A 33 26.49 -23.56 -14.43
N THR A 34 26.82 -22.78 -15.44
CA THR A 34 26.62 -21.33 -15.44
C THR A 34 25.13 -21.11 -15.22
N LYS A 35 24.73 -20.85 -13.95
CA LYS A 35 23.43 -20.27 -13.64
C LYS A 35 23.40 -18.95 -14.39
N GLU A 36 22.56 -18.83 -15.43
CA GLU A 36 22.24 -17.53 -15.99
C GLU A 36 21.76 -16.63 -14.84
N GLU A 37 22.47 -15.54 -14.61
CA GLU A 37 22.09 -14.59 -13.58
C GLU A 37 20.75 -13.97 -13.98
N LYS A 38 19.73 -14.13 -13.14
CA LYS A 38 18.39 -13.56 -13.37
C LYS A 38 18.52 -12.03 -13.37
N THR A 39 18.26 -11.40 -14.51
CA THR A 39 18.38 -9.94 -14.67
C THR A 39 17.04 -9.21 -14.58
N SER A 40 15.94 -9.91 -14.84
CA SER A 40 14.57 -9.37 -14.76
C SER A 40 13.59 -10.39 -14.18
N VAL A 41 12.43 -9.90 -13.78
CA VAL A 41 11.30 -10.69 -13.31
C VAL A 41 10.00 -10.10 -13.84
N THR A 42 9.06 -10.94 -14.24
CA THR A 42 7.70 -10.51 -14.59
C THR A 42 6.81 -10.57 -13.34
N ILE A 43 6.10 -9.49 -13.08
CA ILE A 43 5.16 -9.34 -11.96
C ILE A 43 3.80 -8.87 -12.48
N THR A 44 2.74 -9.15 -11.72
CA THR A 44 1.44 -8.51 -11.95
C THR A 44 1.44 -7.13 -11.30
N SER A 45 1.07 -6.11 -12.07
CA SER A 45 0.97 -4.70 -11.66
C SER A 45 -0.29 -4.08 -12.26
N LEU A 46 -0.60 -2.85 -11.91
CA LEU A 46 -1.68 -2.08 -12.52
C LEU A 46 -1.13 -1.05 -13.51
N ASP A 47 -1.90 -0.76 -14.56
CA ASP A 47 -1.64 0.37 -15.47
C ASP A 47 -2.28 1.68 -14.96
N ALA A 48 -2.13 2.78 -15.71
CA ALA A 48 -2.73 4.09 -15.43
C ALA A 48 -4.28 4.02 -15.30
N SER A 49 -4.91 3.07 -15.97
CA SER A 49 -6.36 2.83 -15.96
C SER A 49 -6.81 1.83 -14.89
N LYS A 50 -5.88 1.34 -14.08
CA LYS A 50 -6.07 0.32 -13.03
C LYS A 50 -6.44 -1.07 -13.57
N ASN A 51 -6.06 -1.39 -14.78
CA ASN A 51 -6.15 -2.76 -15.29
C ASN A 51 -4.91 -3.54 -14.86
N GLU A 52 -5.08 -4.83 -14.54
CA GLU A 52 -3.94 -5.72 -14.31
C GLU A 52 -3.15 -5.93 -15.60
N ILE A 53 -1.83 -5.82 -15.48
CA ILE A 53 -0.85 -6.04 -16.54
C ILE A 53 0.29 -6.90 -16.04
N GLU A 54 0.91 -7.65 -16.94
CA GLU A 54 2.21 -8.28 -16.72
C GLU A 54 3.31 -7.24 -17.02
N LEU A 55 4.12 -6.94 -16.02
CA LEU A 55 5.19 -5.95 -16.08
C LEU A 55 6.53 -6.63 -15.87
N GLU A 56 7.46 -6.48 -16.81
CA GLU A 56 8.84 -6.90 -16.64
C GLU A 56 9.61 -5.80 -15.90
N VAL A 57 10.23 -6.14 -14.77
CA VAL A 57 11.02 -5.24 -13.93
C VAL A 57 12.43 -5.80 -13.69
N PRO A 58 13.44 -4.97 -13.39
CA PRO A 58 14.76 -5.44 -13.00
C PRO A 58 14.68 -6.38 -11.79
N TYR A 59 15.40 -7.50 -11.84
CA TYR A 59 15.57 -8.37 -10.68
C TYR A 59 16.63 -7.80 -9.74
N ASN A 60 16.33 -7.73 -8.45
CA ASN A 60 17.24 -7.26 -7.42
C ASN A 60 17.77 -5.83 -7.66
N PRO A 61 16.87 -4.85 -7.96
CA PRO A 61 17.23 -3.47 -8.27
C PRO A 61 18.04 -2.83 -7.14
N LYS A 62 18.88 -1.84 -7.48
CA LYS A 62 19.77 -1.18 -6.52
C LYS A 62 19.31 0.23 -6.17
N ARG A 63 18.49 0.84 -7.02
CA ARG A 63 18.03 2.23 -6.88
C ARG A 63 16.51 2.28 -6.98
N ILE A 64 15.86 2.45 -5.83
CA ILE A 64 14.42 2.36 -5.70
C ILE A 64 13.85 3.75 -5.40
N ALA A 65 12.96 4.24 -6.26
CA ALA A 65 12.16 5.45 -6.00
C ALA A 65 10.76 5.03 -5.51
N ILE A 66 10.30 5.60 -4.39
CA ILE A 66 9.04 5.17 -3.75
C ILE A 66 8.12 6.36 -3.49
N LEU A 67 6.96 6.36 -4.13
CA LEU A 67 5.90 7.34 -4.00
C LEU A 67 4.62 6.74 -3.39
N ASP A 68 4.75 5.53 -2.80
CA ASP A 68 3.69 4.83 -2.07
C ASP A 68 4.22 4.32 -0.73
N LEU A 69 3.57 4.72 0.37
CA LEU A 69 4.07 4.41 1.72
C LEU A 69 3.83 2.95 2.12
N ALA A 70 2.81 2.29 1.55
CA ALA A 70 2.60 0.86 1.77
C ALA A 70 3.71 0.02 1.12
N SER A 71 4.14 0.40 -0.09
CA SER A 71 5.28 -0.24 -0.75
C SER A 71 6.60 0.01 0.00
N LEU A 72 6.80 1.22 0.56
CA LEU A 72 7.97 1.53 1.39
C LEU A 72 8.01 0.67 2.65
N ASP A 73 6.87 0.53 3.32
CA ASP A 73 6.70 -0.35 4.50
C ASP A 73 7.11 -1.80 4.18
N ILE A 74 6.59 -2.36 3.09
CA ILE A 74 6.92 -3.72 2.66
C ILE A 74 8.42 -3.85 2.35
N ILE A 75 9.02 -2.89 1.64
CA ILE A 75 10.45 -2.86 1.31
C ILE A 75 11.31 -2.77 2.57
N ASP A 76 10.86 -2.01 3.57
CA ASP A 76 11.51 -1.93 4.87
C ASP A 76 11.48 -3.28 5.62
N GLU A 77 10.30 -3.89 5.71
CA GLU A 77 10.10 -5.19 6.36
C GLU A 77 10.88 -6.33 5.66
N LEU A 78 11.05 -6.24 4.34
CA LEU A 78 11.91 -7.16 3.59
C LEU A 78 13.41 -6.92 3.88
N GLY A 79 13.79 -5.80 4.49
CA GLY A 79 15.18 -5.47 4.84
C GLY A 79 16.01 -5.03 3.63
N VAL A 80 15.38 -4.45 2.61
CA VAL A 80 16.05 -3.90 1.41
C VAL A 80 15.89 -2.38 1.29
N GLY A 81 15.53 -1.73 2.38
CA GLY A 81 15.34 -0.28 2.46
C GLY A 81 16.59 0.56 2.21
N ASP A 82 17.79 -0.02 2.36
CA ASP A 82 19.09 0.59 2.03
C ASP A 82 19.24 0.95 0.54
N ARG A 83 18.34 0.45 -0.30
CA ARG A 83 18.31 0.72 -1.75
C ARG A 83 17.40 1.87 -2.13
N VAL A 84 16.66 2.44 -1.18
CA VAL A 84 15.79 3.59 -1.42
C VAL A 84 16.65 4.82 -1.67
N VAL A 85 16.52 5.40 -2.86
CA VAL A 85 17.24 6.61 -3.27
C VAL A 85 16.36 7.87 -3.24
N GLY A 86 15.05 7.69 -3.17
CA GLY A 86 14.09 8.78 -3.04
C GLY A 86 12.72 8.27 -2.63
N MET A 87 11.97 9.11 -1.91
CA MET A 87 10.64 8.76 -1.43
C MET A 87 9.69 9.96 -1.36
N ALA A 88 8.38 9.70 -1.34
CA ALA A 88 7.39 10.71 -0.99
C ALA A 88 7.52 11.13 0.48
N SER A 89 7.24 12.40 0.77
CA SER A 89 7.21 12.88 2.15
C SER A 89 6.18 12.11 3.00
N THR A 90 6.53 11.88 4.27
CA THR A 90 5.68 11.16 5.25
C THR A 90 5.77 11.80 6.63
N ASN A 91 4.75 11.56 7.46
CA ASN A 91 4.71 11.83 8.89
C ASN A 91 4.47 10.54 9.69
N ILE A 92 4.82 9.39 9.13
CA ILE A 92 4.70 8.10 9.79
C ILE A 92 6.00 7.82 10.54
N ASP A 93 5.93 7.72 11.87
CA ASP A 93 7.08 7.64 12.76
C ASP A 93 8.09 6.54 12.39
N TYR A 94 7.62 5.31 12.11
CA TYR A 94 8.52 4.20 11.77
C TYR A 94 9.18 4.33 10.39
N LEU A 95 8.68 5.21 9.50
CA LEU A 95 9.26 5.54 8.21
C LEU A 95 10.11 6.83 8.22
N GLU A 96 10.12 7.58 9.33
CA GLU A 96 10.88 8.83 9.43
C GLU A 96 12.40 8.64 9.23
N LYS A 97 12.92 7.45 9.51
CA LYS A 97 14.33 7.12 9.24
C LYS A 97 14.73 7.37 7.79
N TYR A 98 13.81 7.20 6.84
CA TYR A 98 14.03 7.48 5.41
C TYR A 98 13.94 8.97 5.08
N SER A 99 12.97 9.69 5.64
CA SER A 99 12.81 11.13 5.40
C SER A 99 13.86 11.96 6.12
N ASN A 100 14.48 11.42 7.18
CA ASN A 100 15.57 12.06 7.92
C ASN A 100 16.96 11.74 7.36
N ASP A 101 17.07 10.81 6.40
CA ASP A 101 18.33 10.49 5.72
C ASP A 101 18.57 11.48 4.58
N ALA A 102 19.61 12.31 4.71
CA ALA A 102 19.99 13.31 3.72
C ALA A 102 20.43 12.72 2.36
N SER A 103 20.70 11.42 2.28
CA SER A 103 21.02 10.71 1.03
C SER A 103 19.77 10.31 0.24
N ILE A 104 18.61 10.30 0.87
CA ILE A 104 17.32 9.95 0.26
C ILE A 104 16.60 11.23 -0.18
N LYS A 105 16.34 11.33 -1.47
CA LYS A 105 15.72 12.51 -2.06
C LYS A 105 14.21 12.56 -1.78
N ASN A 106 13.70 13.76 -1.48
CA ASN A 106 12.26 13.98 -1.43
C ASN A 106 11.71 14.05 -2.86
N LEU A 107 10.79 13.15 -3.19
CA LEU A 107 10.17 13.01 -4.52
C LEU A 107 8.79 13.69 -4.61
N GLY A 108 8.47 14.58 -3.66
CA GLY A 108 7.15 15.19 -3.55
C GLY A 108 6.26 14.49 -2.52
N THR A 109 5.03 14.22 -2.87
CA THR A 109 4.03 13.62 -1.98
C THR A 109 3.40 12.38 -2.62
N ILE A 110 2.66 11.60 -1.83
CA ILE A 110 1.86 10.47 -2.34
C ILE A 110 0.72 10.90 -3.30
N LYS A 111 0.53 12.20 -3.55
CA LYS A 111 -0.50 12.78 -4.45
C LYS A 111 0.09 13.52 -5.64
N GLU A 112 1.31 13.99 -5.51
CA GLU A 112 1.99 14.81 -6.50
C GLU A 112 3.47 14.44 -6.53
N ALA A 113 3.92 13.88 -7.64
CA ALA A 113 5.32 13.50 -7.85
C ALA A 113 6.10 14.68 -8.41
N ASP A 114 7.30 14.92 -7.88
CA ASP A 114 8.31 15.77 -8.49
C ASP A 114 9.10 14.94 -9.50
N LEU A 115 8.71 15.03 -10.78
CA LEU A 115 9.30 14.24 -11.85
C LEU A 115 10.79 14.56 -12.05
N GLU A 116 11.23 15.81 -11.82
CA GLU A 116 12.62 16.21 -11.91
C GLU A 116 13.44 15.53 -10.80
N ALA A 117 12.93 15.55 -9.56
CA ALA A 117 13.56 14.87 -8.45
C ALA A 117 13.62 13.33 -8.65
N VAL A 118 12.57 12.73 -9.23
CA VAL A 118 12.57 11.29 -9.57
C VAL A 118 13.64 10.99 -10.61
N MET A 119 13.71 11.80 -11.68
CA MET A 119 14.70 11.61 -12.76
C MET A 119 16.13 11.76 -12.25
N GLU A 120 16.40 12.74 -11.38
CA GLU A 120 17.72 12.94 -10.77
C GLU A 120 18.17 11.79 -9.86
N CYS A 121 17.23 10.99 -9.35
CA CYS A 121 17.55 9.79 -8.60
C CYS A 121 18.04 8.64 -9.47
N GLU A 122 17.90 8.70 -10.80
CA GLU A 122 18.26 7.62 -11.72
C GLU A 122 17.78 6.24 -11.19
N PRO A 123 16.47 6.06 -10.93
CA PRO A 123 15.98 4.83 -10.31
C PRO A 123 15.95 3.67 -11.32
N ASP A 124 16.19 2.45 -10.83
CA ASP A 124 15.99 1.21 -11.58
C ASP A 124 14.50 0.84 -11.66
N ILE A 125 13.73 1.26 -10.64
CA ILE A 125 12.31 0.92 -10.46
C ILE A 125 11.62 2.01 -9.64
N ILE A 126 10.33 2.25 -9.93
CA ILE A 126 9.49 3.24 -9.23
C ILE A 126 8.26 2.54 -8.67
N PHE A 127 7.91 2.80 -7.40
CA PHE A 127 6.68 2.32 -6.78
C PHE A 127 5.70 3.48 -6.58
N ILE A 128 4.45 3.29 -7.01
CA ILE A 128 3.36 4.27 -6.82
C ILE A 128 2.12 3.64 -6.23
N GLY A 129 1.30 4.45 -5.56
CA GLY A 129 -0.04 4.10 -5.13
C GLY A 129 -1.14 4.74 -5.99
N GLY A 130 -2.39 4.40 -5.69
CA GLY A 130 -3.56 4.80 -6.49
C GLY A 130 -3.78 6.31 -6.66
N ARG A 131 -3.22 7.13 -5.77
CA ARG A 131 -3.32 8.59 -5.86
C ARG A 131 -2.49 9.18 -7.00
N LEU A 132 -1.46 8.45 -7.45
CA LEU A 132 -0.54 8.84 -8.52
C LEU A 132 -0.81 8.13 -9.85
N SER A 133 -1.93 7.41 -10.01
CA SER A 133 -2.28 6.72 -11.26
C SER A 133 -2.24 7.65 -12.49
N LYS A 134 -2.56 8.93 -12.34
CA LYS A 134 -2.48 9.92 -13.41
C LYS A 134 -1.05 10.30 -13.81
N SER A 135 -0.07 10.05 -12.96
CA SER A 135 1.36 10.30 -13.24
C SER A 135 2.06 9.05 -13.76
N TYR A 136 1.35 7.92 -13.88
CA TYR A 136 1.91 6.63 -14.28
C TYR A 136 2.72 6.72 -15.59
N ASP A 137 2.11 7.28 -16.65
CA ASP A 137 2.75 7.35 -17.97
C ASP A 137 4.03 8.19 -17.93
N ALA A 138 3.99 9.36 -17.27
CA ALA A 138 5.16 10.23 -17.16
C ALA A 138 6.29 9.59 -16.32
N LEU A 139 5.95 8.86 -15.25
CA LEU A 139 6.92 8.13 -14.44
C LEU A 139 7.51 6.94 -15.21
N SER A 140 6.70 6.28 -16.06
CA SER A 140 7.13 5.15 -16.87
C SER A 140 8.14 5.53 -17.97
N GLU A 141 8.24 6.81 -18.32
CA GLU A 141 9.30 7.31 -19.20
C GLU A 141 10.67 7.37 -18.50
N ILE A 142 10.70 7.33 -17.15
CA ILE A 142 11.93 7.37 -16.35
C ILE A 142 12.43 5.96 -16.03
N ALA A 143 11.56 5.11 -15.48
CA ALA A 143 11.86 3.71 -15.12
C ALA A 143 10.58 2.88 -15.05
N PRO A 144 10.64 1.52 -15.01
CA PRO A 144 9.49 0.66 -14.79
C PRO A 144 8.71 1.07 -13.54
N VAL A 145 7.38 1.23 -13.67
CA VAL A 145 6.50 1.67 -12.59
C VAL A 145 5.68 0.50 -12.07
N VAL A 146 5.90 0.14 -10.83
CA VAL A 146 5.09 -0.84 -10.08
C VAL A 146 3.96 -0.09 -9.38
N TYR A 147 2.74 -0.40 -9.77
CA TYR A 147 1.54 0.11 -9.14
C TYR A 147 0.74 -1.03 -8.54
N LEU A 148 0.73 -1.11 -7.21
CA LEU A 148 -0.04 -2.07 -6.44
C LEU A 148 -1.17 -1.36 -5.68
N ALA A 149 -2.28 -2.07 -5.52
CA ALA A 149 -3.43 -1.60 -4.74
C ALA A 149 -3.95 -2.71 -3.84
N THR A 150 -4.65 -2.34 -2.78
CA THR A 150 -5.43 -3.29 -1.98
C THR A 150 -6.78 -3.53 -2.63
N ASP A 151 -7.25 -4.78 -2.60
CA ASP A 151 -8.59 -5.18 -3.04
C ASP A 151 -9.45 -5.56 -1.82
N THR A 152 -10.44 -4.75 -1.52
CA THR A 152 -11.34 -5.00 -0.39
C THR A 152 -12.20 -6.25 -0.57
N ASN A 153 -12.39 -6.76 -1.80
CA ASN A 153 -13.11 -8.01 -2.04
C ASN A 153 -12.29 -9.24 -1.61
N GLU A 154 -10.96 -9.17 -1.74
CA GLU A 154 -10.04 -10.20 -1.24
C GLU A 154 -9.78 -10.04 0.28
N GLY A 155 -10.14 -8.88 0.85
CA GLY A 155 -9.79 -8.45 2.20
C GLY A 155 -8.38 -7.85 2.28
N LEU A 156 -8.17 -7.00 3.30
CA LEU A 156 -6.94 -6.24 3.44
C LEU A 156 -5.73 -7.15 3.70
N VAL A 157 -5.86 -8.13 4.60
CA VAL A 157 -4.75 -9.04 4.96
C VAL A 157 -4.27 -9.84 3.76
N ASN A 158 -5.20 -10.38 2.96
CA ASN A 158 -4.85 -11.11 1.75
C ASN A 158 -4.21 -10.19 0.71
N SER A 159 -4.73 -8.98 0.53
CA SER A 159 -4.17 -7.99 -0.38
C SER A 159 -2.75 -7.57 0.02
N VAL A 160 -2.50 -7.33 1.32
CA VAL A 160 -1.15 -7.04 1.84
C VAL A 160 -0.20 -8.20 1.57
N SER A 161 -0.62 -9.45 1.85
CA SER A 161 0.19 -10.63 1.58
C SER A 161 0.52 -10.79 0.09
N LYS A 162 -0.46 -10.61 -0.79
CA LYS A 162 -0.30 -10.68 -2.26
C LYS A 162 0.69 -9.60 -2.75
N ASN A 163 0.49 -8.36 -2.35
CA ASN A 163 1.35 -7.25 -2.72
C ASN A 163 2.77 -7.42 -2.17
N ALA A 164 2.91 -7.88 -0.92
CA ALA A 164 4.20 -8.17 -0.32
C ALA A 164 4.94 -9.29 -1.06
N LYS A 165 4.26 -10.37 -1.47
CA LYS A 165 4.85 -11.44 -2.29
C LYS A 165 5.26 -10.94 -3.67
N THR A 166 4.46 -10.07 -4.30
CA THR A 166 4.81 -9.43 -5.56
C THR A 166 6.09 -8.61 -5.42
N ILE A 167 6.20 -7.75 -4.39
CA ILE A 167 7.42 -6.98 -4.13
C ILE A 167 8.58 -7.90 -3.80
N ALA A 168 8.37 -8.90 -2.93
CA ALA A 168 9.41 -9.84 -2.51
C ALA A 168 9.99 -10.65 -3.70
N SER A 169 9.18 -10.99 -4.70
CA SER A 169 9.63 -11.72 -5.90
C SER A 169 10.64 -10.94 -6.74
N ILE A 170 10.60 -9.61 -6.66
CA ILE A 170 11.59 -8.72 -7.30
C ILE A 170 12.99 -8.93 -6.70
N PHE A 171 13.04 -9.36 -5.43
CA PHE A 171 14.27 -9.55 -4.67
C PHE A 171 14.60 -11.03 -4.39
N GLY A 172 13.72 -11.97 -4.82
CA GLY A 172 13.85 -13.40 -4.50
C GLY A 172 13.69 -13.71 -3.01
N MET A 173 12.75 -13.02 -2.35
CA MET A 173 12.54 -13.07 -0.89
C MET A 173 11.11 -13.50 -0.50
N GLU A 174 10.39 -14.20 -1.39
CA GLU A 174 8.97 -14.55 -1.20
C GLU A 174 8.71 -15.33 0.09
N ASP A 175 9.63 -16.23 0.46
CA ASP A 175 9.53 -17.06 1.68
C ASP A 175 9.50 -16.21 2.97
N LYS A 176 10.09 -15.00 2.93
CA LYS A 176 10.11 -14.10 4.09
C LYS A 176 8.71 -13.57 4.43
N VAL A 177 7.87 -13.36 3.42
CA VAL A 177 6.52 -12.80 3.59
C VAL A 177 5.65 -13.70 4.45
N ASP A 178 5.69 -15.03 4.25
CA ASP A 178 4.88 -15.96 5.05
C ASP A 178 5.21 -15.87 6.55
N SER A 179 6.47 -15.65 6.89
CA SER A 179 6.90 -15.44 8.28
C SER A 179 6.38 -14.10 8.84
N LEU A 180 6.49 -13.02 8.05
CA LEU A 180 6.05 -11.67 8.45
C LEU A 180 4.53 -11.59 8.66
N MET A 181 3.75 -12.38 7.92
CA MET A 181 2.29 -12.39 7.96
C MET A 181 1.68 -13.41 8.94
N SER A 182 2.52 -14.22 9.62
CA SER A 182 2.09 -15.48 10.27
C SER A 182 1.14 -15.32 11.45
N ASP A 183 1.17 -14.22 12.20
CA ASP A 183 0.37 -14.03 13.42
C ASP A 183 -0.91 -13.22 13.22
N PHE A 184 -1.05 -12.50 12.11
CA PHE A 184 -2.20 -11.61 11.87
C PHE A 184 -3.55 -12.35 11.91
N GLY A 185 -3.60 -13.57 11.37
CA GLY A 185 -4.80 -14.40 11.42
C GLY A 185 -5.27 -14.70 12.86
N ALA A 186 -4.36 -15.08 13.73
CA ALA A 186 -4.66 -15.39 15.13
C ALA A 186 -5.12 -14.15 15.92
N ARG A 187 -4.53 -12.98 15.62
CA ARG A 187 -4.94 -11.70 16.22
C ARG A 187 -6.35 -11.32 15.78
N ILE A 188 -6.63 -11.42 14.48
CA ILE A 188 -7.98 -11.19 13.92
C ILE A 188 -9.00 -12.13 14.53
N ASP A 189 -8.69 -13.41 14.69
CA ASP A 189 -9.60 -14.39 15.33
C ASP A 189 -9.88 -14.04 16.80
N THR A 190 -8.94 -13.38 17.47
CA THR A 190 -9.14 -12.87 18.83
C THR A 190 -10.09 -11.68 18.84
N ILE A 191 -9.93 -10.74 17.91
CA ILE A 191 -10.83 -9.59 17.75
C ILE A 191 -12.24 -10.05 17.38
N LYS A 192 -12.38 -11.06 16.49
CA LYS A 192 -13.67 -11.63 16.09
C LYS A 192 -14.50 -12.19 17.25
N LYS A 193 -13.86 -12.64 18.31
CA LYS A 193 -14.60 -13.09 19.52
C LYS A 193 -15.31 -11.94 20.23
N ILE A 194 -14.74 -10.72 20.14
CA ILE A 194 -15.30 -9.52 20.73
C ILE A 194 -16.37 -8.93 19.81
N SER A 195 -16.10 -8.88 18.51
CA SER A 195 -16.99 -8.27 17.50
C SER A 195 -18.21 -9.10 17.16
N SER A 196 -18.23 -10.38 17.54
CA SER A 196 -19.31 -11.31 17.20
C SER A 196 -20.70 -10.79 17.63
N GLY A 197 -21.56 -10.55 16.64
CA GLY A 197 -22.91 -10.01 16.86
C GLY A 197 -22.94 -8.51 17.22
N LYS A 198 -21.81 -7.81 17.18
CA LYS A 198 -21.72 -6.38 17.49
C LYS A 198 -21.88 -5.53 16.25
N THR A 199 -22.71 -4.51 16.38
CA THR A 199 -22.87 -3.48 15.35
C THR A 199 -21.83 -2.38 15.51
N ALA A 200 -21.40 -1.79 14.39
CA ALA A 200 -20.47 -0.68 14.39
C ALA A 200 -20.85 0.40 13.37
N LEU A 201 -20.46 1.63 13.67
CA LEU A 201 -20.26 2.68 12.68
C LEU A 201 -18.76 2.93 12.56
N VAL A 202 -18.26 2.93 11.34
CA VAL A 202 -16.89 3.29 11.03
C VAL A 202 -16.93 4.64 10.34
N GLY A 203 -16.11 5.59 10.78
CA GLY A 203 -16.13 6.91 10.19
C GLY A 203 -14.81 7.65 10.29
N MET A 204 -14.76 8.74 9.55
CA MET A 204 -13.59 9.60 9.43
C MET A 204 -13.97 11.04 9.74
N THR A 205 -13.22 11.68 10.65
CA THR A 205 -13.36 13.11 10.82
C THR A 205 -12.54 13.87 9.77
N THR A 206 -13.15 14.84 9.15
CA THR A 206 -12.52 15.72 8.17
C THR A 206 -13.23 17.06 8.11
N SER A 207 -12.49 18.16 8.14
CA SER A 207 -13.03 19.53 8.04
C SER A 207 -14.18 19.80 9.02
N GLY A 208 -14.12 19.23 10.22
CA GLY A 208 -15.13 19.42 11.28
C GLY A 208 -16.38 18.53 11.13
N SER A 209 -16.45 17.64 10.13
CA SER A 209 -17.53 16.68 9.92
C SER A 209 -17.11 15.27 10.31
N PHE A 210 -18.08 14.39 10.59
CA PHE A 210 -17.87 12.95 10.75
C PHE A 210 -18.56 12.22 9.60
N ASN A 211 -17.77 11.70 8.68
CA ASN A 211 -18.23 11.02 7.48
C ASN A 211 -18.15 9.51 7.67
N LEU A 212 -19.20 8.78 7.29
CA LEU A 212 -19.28 7.34 7.47
C LEU A 212 -18.56 6.60 6.33
N LEU A 213 -17.87 5.52 6.70
CA LEU A 213 -17.13 4.64 5.81
C LEU A 213 -17.83 3.28 5.71
N GLY A 214 -17.96 2.78 4.48
CA GLY A 214 -18.39 1.41 4.21
C GLY A 214 -17.27 0.38 4.38
N ASN A 215 -17.46 -0.79 3.78
CA ASN A 215 -16.45 -1.86 3.76
C ASN A 215 -15.68 -1.92 2.43
N ASP A 216 -15.90 -0.95 1.54
CA ASP A 216 -15.36 -0.90 0.17
C ASP A 216 -14.11 -0.01 0.03
N GLY A 217 -13.50 0.38 1.15
CA GLY A 217 -12.35 1.28 1.14
C GLY A 217 -11.58 1.28 2.45
N ARG A 218 -11.16 2.47 2.89
CA ARG A 218 -10.42 2.65 4.14
C ARG A 218 -11.14 2.08 5.34
N CYS A 219 -10.34 1.57 6.28
CA CYS A 219 -10.83 0.94 7.51
C CYS A 219 -11.71 -0.31 7.27
N SER A 220 -11.70 -0.89 6.06
CA SER A 220 -12.43 -2.13 5.74
C SER A 220 -12.05 -3.27 6.67
N LEU A 221 -10.82 -3.31 7.18
CA LEU A 221 -10.33 -4.25 8.19
C LEU A 221 -11.33 -4.43 9.35
N ILE A 222 -12.01 -3.35 9.79
CA ILE A 222 -12.93 -3.37 10.93
C ILE A 222 -14.18 -4.18 10.63
N GLY A 223 -14.78 -3.98 9.45
CA GLY A 223 -16.00 -4.70 9.06
C GLY A 223 -15.73 -6.05 8.41
N VAL A 224 -14.72 -6.13 7.54
CA VAL A 224 -14.44 -7.33 6.73
C VAL A 224 -13.72 -8.39 7.56
N GLU A 225 -12.54 -8.07 8.08
CA GLU A 225 -11.71 -9.05 8.78
C GLU A 225 -11.99 -9.11 10.27
N ALA A 226 -12.10 -7.97 10.96
CA ALA A 226 -12.38 -7.95 12.39
C ALA A 226 -13.83 -8.33 12.73
N GLY A 227 -14.74 -8.34 11.73
CA GLY A 227 -16.04 -8.95 11.82
C GLY A 227 -17.12 -8.13 12.54
N PHE A 228 -16.94 -6.83 12.72
CA PHE A 228 -18.00 -5.94 13.16
C PHE A 228 -19.07 -5.79 12.07
N ASN A 229 -20.35 -5.84 12.45
CA ASN A 229 -21.43 -5.52 11.52
C ASN A 229 -21.46 -3.99 11.28
N ASN A 230 -20.73 -3.53 10.28
CA ASN A 230 -20.71 -2.12 9.89
C ASN A 230 -22.07 -1.75 9.30
N LEU A 231 -22.82 -0.89 9.97
CA LEU A 231 -24.17 -0.47 9.60
C LEU A 231 -24.23 0.35 8.31
N THR A 232 -23.07 0.77 7.80
CA THR A 232 -22.90 1.49 6.52
C THR A 232 -22.17 0.67 5.46
N ALA A 233 -22.05 -0.65 5.65
CA ALA A 233 -21.36 -1.55 4.71
C ALA A 233 -22.02 -1.59 3.31
N ALA A 234 -23.30 -1.31 3.20
CA ALA A 234 -24.03 -1.33 1.93
C ALA A 234 -23.89 0.03 1.22
N GLY A 235 -23.34 0.01 0.03
CA GLY A 235 -23.21 1.19 -0.84
C GLY A 235 -21.76 1.53 -1.18
N SER A 236 -21.60 2.45 -2.13
CA SER A 236 -20.28 2.95 -2.50
C SER A 236 -19.86 4.07 -1.56
N THR A 237 -18.64 3.98 -1.06
CA THR A 237 -18.04 4.97 -0.16
C THR A 237 -17.17 5.95 -0.96
N SER A 238 -17.35 7.25 -0.75
CA SER A 238 -16.46 8.25 -1.33
C SER A 238 -15.08 8.20 -0.67
N THR A 239 -14.05 8.75 -1.33
CA THR A 239 -12.67 8.76 -0.82
C THR A 239 -12.55 9.37 0.59
N HIS A 240 -13.47 10.26 0.98
CA HIS A 240 -13.50 10.94 2.28
C HIS A 240 -14.70 10.55 3.14
N GLY A 241 -15.28 9.37 2.89
CA GLY A 241 -16.51 8.92 3.53
C GLY A 241 -17.74 9.63 2.96
N ASN A 242 -18.90 9.11 3.29
CA ASN A 242 -20.18 9.70 2.89
C ASN A 242 -20.65 10.61 4.02
N GLU A 243 -21.06 11.83 3.67
CA GLU A 243 -21.61 12.77 4.65
C GLU A 243 -22.78 12.14 5.41
N SER A 244 -22.77 12.30 6.71
CA SER A 244 -23.82 11.81 7.60
C SER A 244 -24.10 12.83 8.69
N SER A 245 -25.34 12.87 9.15
CA SER A 245 -25.69 13.67 10.30
C SER A 245 -25.51 12.87 11.61
N PHE A 246 -25.29 13.56 12.71
CA PHE A 246 -25.25 12.90 14.01
C PHE A 246 -26.60 12.33 14.46
N GLU A 247 -27.71 12.82 13.90
CA GLU A 247 -29.04 12.23 14.07
C GLU A 247 -29.09 10.82 13.49
N THR A 248 -28.43 10.59 12.35
CA THR A 248 -28.30 9.25 11.76
C THR A 248 -27.51 8.33 12.67
N VAL A 249 -26.42 8.80 13.28
CA VAL A 249 -25.64 8.03 14.26
C VAL A 249 -26.48 7.63 15.44
N VAL A 250 -27.30 8.57 15.99
CA VAL A 250 -28.23 8.31 17.09
C VAL A 250 -29.31 7.31 16.69
N GLN A 251 -29.89 7.45 15.51
CA GLN A 251 -30.95 6.57 15.02
C GLN A 251 -30.45 5.13 14.85
N GLN A 252 -29.21 4.95 14.36
CA GLN A 252 -28.62 3.62 14.20
C GLN A 252 -28.16 3.01 15.51
N ASN A 253 -27.81 3.83 16.50
CA ASN A 253 -27.41 3.45 17.84
C ASN A 253 -26.49 2.21 17.88
N PRO A 254 -25.27 2.27 17.30
CA PRO A 254 -24.38 1.12 17.21
C PRO A 254 -23.81 0.71 18.57
N ASP A 255 -23.34 -0.55 18.68
CA ASP A 255 -22.56 -1.01 19.83
C ASP A 255 -21.20 -0.31 19.93
N TYR A 256 -20.57 -0.03 18.75
CA TYR A 256 -19.25 0.58 18.64
C TYR A 256 -19.23 1.71 17.61
N ILE A 257 -18.39 2.72 17.85
CA ILE A 257 -18.06 3.75 16.87
C ILE A 257 -16.53 3.81 16.72
N PHE A 258 -16.03 3.54 15.51
CA PHE A 258 -14.61 3.66 15.18
C PHE A 258 -14.37 4.96 14.44
N VAL A 259 -13.37 5.72 14.89
CA VAL A 259 -13.10 7.07 14.40
C VAL A 259 -11.66 7.18 13.94
N MET A 260 -11.46 7.43 12.65
CA MET A 260 -10.18 7.81 12.07
C MET A 260 -10.12 9.34 11.94
N ASP A 261 -9.13 9.97 12.53
CA ASP A 261 -8.91 11.42 12.44
C ASP A 261 -8.05 11.76 11.21
N ARG A 262 -8.69 12.06 10.08
CA ARG A 262 -7.98 12.40 8.85
C ARG A 262 -7.19 13.72 8.97
N ASP A 263 -7.75 14.70 9.63
CA ASP A 263 -7.11 16.00 9.69
C ASP A 263 -5.83 15.92 10.54
N SER A 264 -5.83 15.11 11.60
CA SER A 264 -4.62 14.72 12.32
C SER A 264 -3.67 13.89 11.46
N ALA A 265 -4.19 12.90 10.72
CA ALA A 265 -3.38 12.03 9.86
C ALA A 265 -2.52 12.78 8.83
N ILE A 266 -2.99 13.93 8.35
CA ILE A 266 -2.26 14.77 7.38
C ILE A 266 -1.77 16.09 7.98
N SER A 267 -1.72 16.19 9.31
CA SER A 267 -1.23 17.35 10.06
C SER A 267 -1.90 18.68 9.65
N THR A 268 -3.23 18.67 9.47
CA THR A 268 -3.99 19.87 9.10
C THR A 268 -3.94 20.92 10.22
N ALA A 269 -3.33 22.06 9.95
CA ALA A 269 -3.17 23.12 10.93
C ALA A 269 -4.54 23.69 11.39
N GLY A 270 -4.73 23.81 12.70
CA GLY A 270 -5.95 24.40 13.28
C GLY A 270 -7.20 23.53 13.19
N ALA A 271 -7.09 22.25 12.77
CA ALA A 271 -8.21 21.33 12.78
C ALA A 271 -8.68 21.03 14.20
N LYS A 272 -9.98 20.80 14.37
CA LYS A 272 -10.54 20.26 15.61
C LYS A 272 -10.15 18.80 15.75
N ILE A 273 -9.83 18.37 16.96
CA ILE A 273 -9.57 16.95 17.23
C ILE A 273 -10.86 16.12 17.06
N ALA A 274 -10.71 14.90 16.63
CA ALA A 274 -11.86 14.02 16.34
C ALA A 274 -12.82 13.86 17.51
N LYS A 275 -12.30 13.82 18.74
CA LYS A 275 -13.11 13.71 19.95
C LYS A 275 -14.07 14.90 20.14
N GLU A 276 -13.65 16.12 19.86
CA GLU A 276 -14.50 17.31 19.97
C GLU A 276 -15.61 17.36 18.91
N ILE A 277 -15.37 16.71 17.76
CA ILE A 277 -16.35 16.61 16.68
C ILE A 277 -17.39 15.56 17.01
N VAL A 278 -16.94 14.37 17.42
CA VAL A 278 -17.78 13.18 17.60
C VAL A 278 -18.55 13.19 18.92
N GLU A 279 -17.92 13.57 20.03
CA GLU A 279 -18.57 13.54 21.36
C GLU A 279 -19.47 14.77 21.63
N ASN A 280 -20.40 15.03 20.71
CA ASN A 280 -21.44 16.06 20.90
C ASN A 280 -22.65 15.52 21.69
N GLU A 281 -23.58 16.41 22.04
CA GLU A 281 -24.74 16.07 22.88
C GLU A 281 -25.64 14.97 22.28
N LEU A 282 -25.67 14.84 20.95
CA LEU A 282 -26.43 13.77 20.30
C LEU A 282 -25.75 12.41 20.48
N VAL A 283 -24.47 12.32 20.16
CA VAL A 283 -23.70 11.07 20.24
C VAL A 283 -23.59 10.57 21.68
N LYS A 284 -23.57 11.46 22.68
CA LYS A 284 -23.59 11.11 24.12
C LYS A 284 -24.85 10.33 24.52
N THR A 285 -25.91 10.36 23.71
CA THR A 285 -27.11 9.57 23.97
C THR A 285 -27.02 8.13 23.50
N THR A 286 -26.05 7.77 22.67
CA THR A 286 -25.87 6.42 22.09
C THR A 286 -25.33 5.43 23.10
N ASP A 287 -25.57 4.15 22.81
CA ASP A 287 -25.04 3.05 23.62
C ASP A 287 -23.53 2.93 23.51
N ALA A 288 -22.96 3.21 22.31
CA ALA A 288 -21.51 3.27 22.11
C ALA A 288 -20.84 4.27 23.07
N TYR A 289 -21.37 5.48 23.22
CA TYR A 289 -20.83 6.47 24.16
C TYR A 289 -20.97 6.01 25.61
N LYS A 290 -22.18 5.57 26.02
CA LYS A 290 -22.48 5.17 27.42
C LYS A 290 -21.62 4.01 27.89
N ASN A 291 -21.21 3.14 26.97
CA ASN A 291 -20.40 1.95 27.26
C ASN A 291 -18.89 2.20 27.04
N ASN A 292 -18.46 3.41 26.70
CA ASN A 292 -17.09 3.77 26.34
C ASN A 292 -16.56 3.01 25.10
N HIS A 293 -17.43 2.74 24.14
CA HIS A 293 -17.13 2.02 22.90
C HIS A 293 -16.93 2.98 21.70
N ILE A 294 -16.56 4.25 21.95
CA ILE A 294 -16.05 5.12 20.88
C ILE A 294 -14.55 4.97 20.83
N ILE A 295 -14.07 4.32 19.78
CA ILE A 295 -12.65 3.97 19.59
C ILE A 295 -12.04 4.94 18.60
N TYR A 296 -11.11 5.76 19.07
CA TYR A 296 -10.29 6.63 18.24
C TYR A 296 -9.05 5.85 17.80
N LEU A 297 -8.87 5.67 16.49
CA LEU A 297 -7.72 4.96 15.92
C LEU A 297 -6.46 5.80 16.16
N GLU A 298 -5.57 5.29 17.01
CA GLU A 298 -4.43 6.05 17.56
C GLU A 298 -3.48 6.51 16.46
N HIS A 299 -3.18 5.64 15.49
CA HIS A 299 -2.25 5.91 14.40
C HIS A 299 -2.98 6.28 13.10
N SER A 300 -3.82 7.32 13.14
CA SER A 300 -4.64 7.74 12.00
C SER A 300 -3.84 7.98 10.71
N ASN A 301 -2.58 8.44 10.79
CA ASN A 301 -1.68 8.60 9.66
C ASN A 301 -1.37 7.27 8.96
N VAL A 302 -1.18 6.19 9.72
CA VAL A 302 -0.97 4.82 9.19
C VAL A 302 -2.24 4.33 8.49
N TRP A 303 -3.40 4.40 9.17
CA TRP A 303 -4.72 4.04 8.62
C TRP A 303 -5.06 4.82 7.34
N TYR A 304 -4.59 6.06 7.22
CA TYR A 304 -4.94 6.91 6.10
C TYR A 304 -3.98 6.81 4.92
N THR A 305 -2.69 6.56 5.14
CA THR A 305 -1.67 6.70 4.10
C THR A 305 -0.84 5.44 3.81
N ALA A 306 -0.82 4.46 4.71
CA ALA A 306 0.02 3.25 4.59
C ALA A 306 -0.74 1.92 4.80
N GLU A 307 -2.07 1.93 4.80
CA GLU A 307 -2.96 0.80 5.11
C GLU A 307 -2.57 -0.54 4.43
N GLY A 308 -1.89 -0.49 3.29
CA GLY A 308 -1.44 -1.67 2.53
C GLY A 308 -0.08 -2.25 2.94
N GLY A 309 0.58 -1.72 4.00
CA GLY A 309 1.87 -2.19 4.49
C GLY A 309 1.77 -3.30 5.52
N ILE A 310 2.87 -4.01 5.78
CA ILE A 310 2.94 -5.11 6.77
C ILE A 310 3.02 -4.54 8.19
N GLN A 311 3.94 -3.62 8.45
CA GLN A 311 4.04 -2.92 9.75
C GLN A 311 2.80 -2.07 10.02
N ALA A 312 2.23 -1.46 8.96
CA ALA A 312 0.96 -0.75 9.06
C ALA A 312 -0.17 -1.67 9.54
N LEU A 313 -0.26 -2.89 9.01
CA LEU A 313 -1.26 -3.87 9.43
C LEU A 313 -1.08 -4.28 10.91
N ASP A 314 0.16 -4.46 11.37
CA ASP A 314 0.50 -4.71 12.78
C ASP A 314 0.00 -3.59 13.69
N ILE A 315 0.29 -2.34 13.31
CA ILE A 315 -0.14 -1.13 14.05
C ILE A 315 -1.66 -1.03 14.08
N MET A 316 -2.34 -1.25 12.95
CA MET A 316 -3.79 -1.17 12.85
C MET A 316 -4.48 -2.23 13.72
N LEU A 317 -3.96 -3.46 13.74
CA LEU A 317 -4.47 -4.50 14.65
C LEU A 317 -4.20 -4.14 16.12
N THR A 318 -3.05 -3.54 16.42
CA THR A 318 -2.71 -3.08 17.77
C THR A 318 -3.66 -1.97 18.24
N ASP A 319 -4.03 -1.03 17.36
CA ASP A 319 -5.03 0.01 17.67
C ASP A 319 -6.40 -0.62 18.02
N LEU A 320 -6.83 -1.61 17.25
CA LEU A 320 -8.08 -2.33 17.55
C LEU A 320 -7.98 -3.10 18.87
N GLU A 321 -6.91 -3.85 19.11
CA GLU A 321 -6.69 -4.61 20.34
C GLU A 321 -6.65 -3.73 21.59
N LYS A 322 -6.10 -2.52 21.51
CA LYS A 322 -6.09 -1.54 22.60
C LYS A 322 -7.47 -0.94 22.83
N GLY A 323 -8.15 -0.54 21.75
CA GLY A 323 -9.46 0.12 21.83
C GLY A 323 -10.59 -0.81 22.29
N LEU A 324 -10.42 -2.13 22.14
CA LEU A 324 -11.42 -3.13 22.50
C LEU A 324 -11.25 -3.71 23.93
N LYS A 325 -10.29 -3.23 24.69
CA LYS A 325 -10.07 -3.61 26.11
C LYS A 325 -10.94 -2.78 27.02
#